data_630044af9a4617ea3ccac95a6ead3c95
#
_entry.id   630044af9a4617ea3ccac95a6ead3c95
#
_cell.length_a   1.000
_cell.length_b   1.000
_cell.length_c   1.000
_cell.angle_alpha   90.00
_cell.angle_beta   90.00
_cell.angle_gamma   90.00
#
_symmetry.space_group_name_H-M   'P 1'
#
loop_
_entity.id
_entity.type
_entity.pdbx_description
1 polymer ?
#
loop_
_entity_poly.entity_id
_entity_poly.type
_entity_poly.pdbx_seq_one_letter_code
_entity_poly.pdbx_strand_id
1 'polypeptide(L)'
;MDRSQKVILTCMCQISNDDKILILHKVNNSYTGVTFPGGHIEETESLTNAIIREVYEETGLTIKNPVMCGIYDWIQDDGTRYLVFLYRASEFTGELHSSDEGEVEWIKKTDFLIQPLAHGMEAVFEIINNEHVSECFFEISTMKETIR
;
A
#
# COMPACT_ATOMS: atom_id res chain seq x y z
N MET A 1 2.19 -31.74 13.89
CA MET A 1 1.70 -30.41 14.35
C MET A 1 1.45 -29.50 13.15
N ASP A 2 0.23 -29.07 13.01
CA ASP A 2 -0.12 -28.08 12.00
C ASP A 2 0.43 -26.71 12.42
N ARG A 3 1.19 -26.07 11.52
CA ARG A 3 1.76 -24.73 11.73
C ARG A 3 1.14 -23.67 10.84
N SER A 4 0.02 -24.00 10.20
CA SER A 4 -0.70 -23.00 9.41
C SER A 4 -1.27 -21.92 10.32
N GLN A 5 -1.41 -20.72 9.77
CA GLN A 5 -2.05 -19.62 10.46
C GLN A 5 -2.94 -18.86 9.47
N LYS A 6 -4.00 -18.26 10.00
CA LYS A 6 -4.89 -17.46 9.19
C LYS A 6 -4.22 -16.13 8.87
N VAL A 7 -4.20 -15.75 7.59
CA VAL A 7 -3.63 -14.49 7.12
C VAL A 7 -4.57 -13.79 6.14
N ILE A 8 -4.53 -12.48 6.13
CA ILE A 8 -5.14 -11.64 5.09
C ILE A 8 -4.00 -10.99 4.33
N LEU A 9 -3.96 -11.21 3.01
CA LEU A 9 -2.89 -10.73 2.15
C LEU A 9 -3.38 -9.54 1.33
N THR A 10 -2.68 -8.42 1.46
CA THR A 10 -2.96 -7.20 0.70
C THR A 10 -1.67 -6.62 0.13
N CYS A 11 -1.80 -5.65 -0.74
CA CYS A 11 -0.67 -4.97 -1.36
C CYS A 11 -0.98 -3.49 -1.57
N MET A 12 0.08 -2.71 -1.73
CA MET A 12 -0.01 -1.27 -1.92
C MET A 12 1.20 -0.80 -2.73
N CYS A 13 1.03 0.19 -3.61
CA CYS A 13 2.11 0.66 -4.49
C CYS A 13 2.21 2.18 -4.55
N GLN A 14 3.41 2.69 -4.28
CA GLN A 14 3.76 4.07 -4.59
C GLN A 14 4.17 4.15 -6.05
N ILE A 15 3.43 4.92 -6.85
CA ILE A 15 3.73 5.14 -8.26
C ILE A 15 4.33 6.53 -8.39
N SER A 16 5.52 6.61 -9.01
CA SER A 16 6.25 7.86 -9.17
C SER A 16 6.27 8.31 -10.62
N ASN A 17 6.17 9.61 -10.84
CA ASN A 17 6.34 10.27 -12.12
C ASN A 17 7.16 11.53 -11.90
N ASP A 18 8.46 11.47 -12.18
CA ASP A 18 9.45 12.50 -11.85
C ASP A 18 9.42 12.87 -10.35
N ASP A 19 9.12 14.10 -9.98
CA ASP A 19 9.05 14.57 -8.60
C ASP A 19 7.68 14.34 -7.93
N LYS A 20 6.75 13.68 -8.63
CA LYS A 20 5.39 13.46 -8.15
C LYS A 20 5.13 11.99 -7.83
N ILE A 21 4.21 11.77 -6.91
CA ILE A 21 3.68 10.45 -6.58
C ILE A 21 2.17 10.47 -6.63
N LEU A 22 1.60 9.31 -6.94
CA LEU A 22 0.15 9.16 -7.05
C LEU A 22 -0.46 8.84 -5.69
N ILE A 23 -1.45 9.60 -5.28
CA ILE A 23 -2.20 9.35 -4.05
C ILE A 23 -3.66 9.05 -4.35
N LEU A 24 -4.27 8.29 -3.45
CA LEU A 24 -5.68 7.95 -3.45
C LEU A 24 -6.33 8.55 -2.20
N HIS A 25 -7.39 9.31 -2.39
CA HIS A 25 -8.22 9.81 -1.29
C HIS A 25 -9.27 8.76 -0.93
N LYS A 26 -8.90 7.85 -0.03
CA LYS A 26 -9.75 6.72 0.35
C LYS A 26 -10.98 7.20 1.11
N VAL A 27 -12.16 6.79 0.66
CA VAL A 27 -13.43 7.11 1.30
C VAL A 27 -14.15 5.81 1.69
N ASN A 28 -13.90 5.37 2.93
CA ASN A 28 -14.56 4.17 3.43
C ASN A 28 -14.70 4.30 4.95
N ASN A 29 -15.68 3.65 5.54
CA ASN A 29 -16.03 3.83 6.95
C ASN A 29 -14.98 3.31 7.93
N SER A 30 -14.13 2.38 7.51
CA SER A 30 -13.13 1.74 8.38
C SER A 30 -11.71 2.23 8.16
N TYR A 31 -11.43 2.83 6.99
CA TYR A 31 -10.10 3.27 6.63
C TYR A 31 -10.21 4.46 5.70
N THR A 32 -9.96 5.66 6.22
CA THR A 32 -10.09 6.92 5.47
C THR A 32 -8.78 7.69 5.51
N GLY A 33 -8.61 8.57 4.52
CA GLY A 33 -7.45 9.44 4.38
C GLY A 33 -6.67 9.14 3.12
N VAL A 34 -5.54 9.81 3.01
CA VAL A 34 -4.65 9.65 1.86
C VAL A 34 -3.86 8.35 1.99
N THR A 35 -3.90 7.55 0.93
CA THR A 35 -3.19 6.27 0.83
C THR A 35 -2.60 6.11 -0.57
N PHE A 36 -1.91 5.00 -0.80
CA PHE A 36 -1.52 4.56 -2.14
C PHE A 36 -2.52 3.55 -2.68
N PRO A 37 -2.64 3.40 -4.01
CA PRO A 37 -3.47 2.35 -4.59
C PRO A 37 -3.04 0.96 -4.15
N GLY A 38 -4.00 0.08 -3.94
CA GLY A 38 -3.77 -1.30 -3.54
C GLY A 38 -5.05 -2.01 -3.13
N GLY A 39 -4.92 -3.23 -2.66
CA GLY A 39 -6.08 -4.01 -2.23
C GLY A 39 -5.70 -5.46 -1.93
N HIS A 40 -6.70 -6.32 -1.89
CA HIS A 40 -6.53 -7.73 -1.52
C HIS A 40 -5.91 -8.55 -2.64
N ILE A 41 -5.04 -9.47 -2.26
CA ILE A 41 -4.47 -10.47 -3.17
C ILE A 41 -5.45 -11.63 -3.26
N GLU A 42 -5.81 -12.03 -4.47
CA GLU A 42 -6.75 -13.13 -4.69
C GLU A 42 -6.03 -14.47 -4.68
N GLU A 43 -6.79 -15.54 -4.38
CA GLU A 43 -6.25 -16.88 -4.09
C GLU A 43 -5.33 -17.44 -5.17
N THR A 44 -5.59 -17.14 -6.43
CA THR A 44 -4.87 -17.79 -7.54
C THR A 44 -3.91 -16.87 -8.28
N GLU A 45 -3.72 -15.64 -7.81
CA GLU A 45 -2.81 -14.71 -8.50
C GLU A 45 -1.48 -14.57 -7.76
N SER A 46 -0.43 -14.24 -8.52
CA SER A 46 0.84 -13.87 -7.92
C SER A 46 0.75 -12.51 -7.24
N LEU A 47 1.66 -12.23 -6.31
CA LEU A 47 1.73 -10.92 -5.65
C LEU A 47 1.94 -9.79 -6.68
N THR A 48 2.79 -10.03 -7.66
CA THR A 48 3.05 -9.04 -8.73
C THR A 48 1.81 -8.77 -9.56
N ASN A 49 1.09 -9.82 -9.98
CA ASN A 49 -0.14 -9.65 -10.75
C ASN A 49 -1.22 -8.96 -9.93
N ALA A 50 -1.29 -9.23 -8.62
CA ALA A 50 -2.26 -8.59 -7.73
C ALA A 50 -2.05 -7.07 -7.69
N ILE A 51 -0.83 -6.61 -7.51
CA ILE A 51 -0.57 -5.16 -7.43
C ILE A 51 -0.79 -4.49 -8.79
N ILE A 52 -0.45 -5.14 -9.89
CA ILE A 52 -0.72 -4.61 -11.23
C ILE A 52 -2.24 -4.46 -11.44
N ARG A 53 -3.01 -5.47 -11.08
CA ARG A 53 -4.49 -5.47 -11.20
C ARG A 53 -5.11 -4.38 -10.32
N GLU A 54 -4.74 -4.32 -9.05
CA GLU A 54 -5.31 -3.34 -8.11
C GLU A 54 -5.02 -1.89 -8.54
N VAL A 55 -3.80 -1.61 -8.98
CA VAL A 55 -3.45 -0.29 -9.49
C VAL A 55 -4.30 0.07 -10.70
N TYR A 56 -4.47 -0.87 -11.62
CA TYR A 56 -5.31 -0.62 -12.80
C TYR A 56 -6.77 -0.35 -12.42
N GLU A 57 -7.34 -1.16 -11.54
CA GLU A 57 -8.73 -1.01 -11.10
C GLU A 57 -8.98 0.35 -10.43
N GLU A 58 -8.05 0.81 -9.62
CA GLU A 58 -8.22 2.04 -8.85
C GLU A 58 -7.78 3.30 -9.58
N THR A 59 -6.89 3.21 -10.55
CA THR A 59 -6.26 4.39 -11.16
C THR A 59 -6.34 4.46 -12.68
N GLY A 60 -6.62 3.35 -13.36
CA GLY A 60 -6.54 3.26 -14.83
C GLY A 60 -5.14 3.08 -15.37
N LEU A 61 -4.12 3.11 -14.52
CA LEU A 61 -2.73 2.94 -14.95
C LEU A 61 -2.31 1.48 -14.90
N THR A 62 -1.55 1.06 -15.92
CA THR A 62 -0.89 -0.24 -15.95
C THR A 62 0.58 -0.04 -15.60
N ILE A 63 0.97 -0.44 -14.39
CA ILE A 63 2.36 -0.34 -13.94
C ILE A 63 3.19 -1.49 -14.52
N LYS A 64 4.47 -1.25 -14.71
CA LYS A 64 5.46 -2.23 -15.18
C LYS A 64 6.59 -2.34 -14.18
N ASN A 65 7.08 -3.57 -14.02
CA ASN A 65 8.23 -3.87 -13.17
C ASN A 65 8.13 -3.30 -11.74
N PRO A 66 7.02 -3.54 -11.01
CA PRO A 66 6.95 -3.09 -9.63
C PRO A 66 8.02 -3.79 -8.78
N VAL A 67 8.60 -3.04 -7.84
CA VAL A 67 9.65 -3.55 -6.95
C VAL A 67 9.09 -3.64 -5.54
N MET A 68 9.19 -4.82 -4.94
CA MET A 68 8.80 -5.02 -3.54
C MET A 68 9.82 -4.34 -2.61
N CYS A 69 9.32 -3.48 -1.72
CA CYS A 69 10.15 -2.70 -0.81
C CYS A 69 10.12 -3.23 0.62
N GLY A 70 9.04 -3.90 1.01
CA GLY A 70 8.87 -4.39 2.37
C GLY A 70 7.43 -4.71 2.71
N ILE A 71 7.17 -4.78 4.01
CA ILE A 71 5.89 -5.25 4.55
C ILE A 71 5.44 -4.34 5.70
N TYR A 72 4.15 -4.04 5.74
CA TYR A 72 3.49 -3.50 6.93
C TYR A 72 2.56 -4.58 7.45
N ASP A 73 2.70 -5.00 8.71
CA ASP A 73 1.91 -6.10 9.25
C ASP A 73 1.48 -5.88 10.70
N TRP A 74 0.39 -6.56 11.07
CA TRP A 74 -0.12 -6.59 12.45
C TRP A 74 -0.92 -7.85 12.67
N ILE A 75 -1.18 -8.14 13.96
CA ILE A 75 -2.02 -9.26 14.37
C ILE A 75 -3.36 -8.68 14.85
N GLN A 76 -4.45 -9.11 14.26
CA GLN A 76 -5.80 -8.73 14.67
C GLN A 76 -6.18 -9.40 16.00
N ASP A 77 -7.21 -8.89 16.67
CA ASP A 77 -7.65 -9.41 17.96
C ASP A 77 -8.01 -10.91 17.93
N ASP A 78 -8.47 -11.40 16.78
CA ASP A 78 -8.79 -12.82 16.60
C ASP A 78 -7.57 -13.71 16.28
N GLY A 79 -6.38 -13.13 16.25
CA GLY A 79 -5.13 -13.82 15.93
C GLY A 79 -4.79 -13.88 14.44
N THR A 80 -5.64 -13.35 13.57
CA THR A 80 -5.36 -13.30 12.14
C THR A 80 -4.23 -12.30 11.87
N ARG A 81 -3.21 -12.73 11.11
CA ARG A 81 -2.13 -11.83 10.67
C ARG A 81 -2.57 -11.07 9.42
N TYR A 82 -2.44 -9.77 9.44
CA TYR A 82 -2.71 -8.92 8.28
C TYR A 82 -1.38 -8.47 7.69
N LEU A 83 -1.16 -8.77 6.40
CA LEU A 83 0.07 -8.43 5.70
C LEU A 83 -0.24 -7.46 4.56
N VAL A 84 0.51 -6.37 4.51
CA VAL A 84 0.48 -5.43 3.38
C VAL A 84 1.85 -5.48 2.70
N PHE A 85 1.92 -6.04 1.50
CA PHE A 85 3.13 -6.02 0.69
C PHE A 85 3.27 -4.65 0.03
N LEU A 86 4.41 -4.00 0.22
CA LEU A 86 4.65 -2.64 -0.21
C LEU A 86 5.54 -2.61 -1.45
N TYR A 87 5.07 -1.92 -2.48
CA TYR A 87 5.74 -1.83 -3.79
C TYR A 87 5.99 -0.39 -4.18
N ARG A 88 6.94 -0.21 -5.08
CA ARG A 88 7.10 1.03 -5.83
C ARG A 88 7.17 0.73 -7.31
N ALA A 89 6.72 1.67 -8.14
CA ALA A 89 6.81 1.61 -9.59
C ALA A 89 7.00 3.01 -10.16
N SER A 90 7.77 3.11 -11.23
CA SER A 90 8.00 4.37 -11.94
C SER A 90 7.71 4.26 -13.43
N GLU A 91 7.36 3.07 -13.91
CA GLU A 91 7.02 2.83 -15.30
C GLU A 91 5.54 2.46 -15.40
N PHE A 92 4.81 3.15 -16.23
CA PHE A 92 3.38 2.90 -16.40
C PHE A 92 2.88 3.42 -17.75
N THR A 93 1.72 2.92 -18.16
CA THR A 93 0.96 3.37 -19.33
C THR A 93 -0.49 3.58 -18.92
N GLY A 94 -1.28 4.15 -19.81
CA GLY A 94 -2.71 4.37 -19.58
C GLY A 94 -3.03 5.79 -19.16
N GLU A 95 -4.30 6.04 -18.90
CA GLU A 95 -4.82 7.34 -18.50
C GLU A 95 -5.35 7.28 -17.07
N LEU A 96 -4.99 8.27 -16.27
CA LEU A 96 -5.43 8.37 -14.89
C LEU A 96 -6.92 8.65 -14.81
N HIS A 97 -7.64 7.84 -14.04
CA HIS A 97 -9.03 8.11 -13.69
C HIS A 97 -9.34 7.59 -12.28
N SER A 98 -10.28 8.24 -11.63
CA SER A 98 -10.75 7.83 -10.31
C SER A 98 -11.71 6.65 -10.40
N SER A 99 -11.91 5.97 -9.27
CA SER A 99 -12.82 4.83 -9.15
C SER A 99 -13.75 5.01 -7.94
N ASP A 100 -14.57 4.00 -7.65
CA ASP A 100 -15.45 3.97 -6.48
C ASP A 100 -14.65 3.93 -5.16
N GLU A 101 -13.38 3.53 -5.20
CA GLU A 101 -12.49 3.49 -4.04
C GLU A 101 -12.06 4.89 -3.59
N GLY A 102 -12.10 5.88 -4.47
CA GLY A 102 -11.76 7.26 -4.18
C GLY A 102 -11.14 7.98 -5.36
N GLU A 103 -10.90 9.26 -5.16
CA GLU A 103 -10.23 10.10 -6.15
C GLU A 103 -8.72 9.91 -6.12
N VAL A 104 -8.09 9.94 -7.28
CA VAL A 104 -6.63 9.84 -7.42
C VAL A 104 -6.06 11.12 -8.01
N GLU A 105 -4.87 11.52 -7.54
CA GLU A 105 -4.17 12.68 -8.06
C GLU A 105 -2.67 12.56 -7.88
N TRP A 106 -1.94 13.27 -8.72
CA TRP A 106 -0.49 13.44 -8.59
C TRP A 106 -0.19 14.59 -7.66
N ILE A 107 0.66 14.36 -6.66
CA ILE A 107 1.19 15.41 -5.79
C ILE A 107 2.71 15.39 -5.82
N LYS A 108 3.35 16.49 -5.42
CA LYS A 108 4.79 16.47 -5.20
C LYS A 108 5.12 15.50 -4.06
N LYS A 109 6.12 14.66 -4.24
CA LYS A 109 6.56 13.71 -3.22
C LYS A 109 6.91 14.42 -1.90
N THR A 110 7.49 15.62 -1.98
CA THR A 110 7.83 16.43 -0.81
C THR A 110 6.62 16.90 -0.01
N ASP A 111 5.42 16.86 -0.60
CA ASP A 111 4.18 17.27 0.06
C ASP A 111 3.41 16.10 0.67
N PHE A 112 3.95 14.87 0.58
CA PHE A 112 3.21 13.70 1.03
C PHE A 112 2.91 13.72 2.53
N LEU A 113 3.92 14.01 3.35
CA LEU A 113 3.79 13.91 4.81
C LEU A 113 2.90 14.99 5.44
N ILE A 114 2.55 16.04 4.70
CA ILE A 114 1.61 17.07 5.17
C ILE A 114 0.16 16.81 4.75
N GLN A 115 -0.10 15.70 4.04
CA GLN A 115 -1.45 15.30 3.68
C GLN A 115 -2.18 14.69 4.88
N PRO A 116 -3.54 14.65 4.85
CA PRO A 116 -4.32 13.94 5.87
C PRO A 116 -4.21 12.42 5.65
N LEU A 117 -3.09 11.85 6.09
CA LEU A 117 -2.72 10.47 5.82
C LEU A 117 -3.62 9.48 6.55
N ALA A 118 -3.97 8.39 5.89
CA ALA A 118 -4.57 7.24 6.52
C ALA A 118 -3.57 6.60 7.50
N HIS A 119 -4.09 5.85 8.48
CA HIS A 119 -3.26 5.19 9.49
C HIS A 119 -2.14 4.35 8.84
N GLY A 120 -0.94 4.49 9.37
CA GLY A 120 0.22 3.70 8.94
C GLY A 120 0.95 4.25 7.71
N MET A 121 0.41 5.26 7.04
CA MET A 121 1.00 5.73 5.78
C MET A 121 2.34 6.44 5.93
N GLU A 122 2.64 7.02 7.09
CA GLU A 122 3.97 7.56 7.35
C GLU A 122 5.03 6.45 7.34
N ALA A 123 4.74 5.33 8.00
CA ALA A 123 5.63 4.16 8.03
C ALA A 123 5.75 3.51 6.65
N VAL A 124 4.63 3.39 5.94
CA VAL A 124 4.62 2.87 4.56
C VAL A 124 5.53 3.71 3.66
N PHE A 125 5.39 5.02 3.72
CA PHE A 125 6.22 5.94 2.95
C PHE A 125 7.71 5.79 3.28
N GLU A 126 8.03 5.65 4.56
CA GLU A 126 9.42 5.43 4.98
C GLU A 126 9.99 4.14 4.41
N ILE A 127 9.27 3.02 4.54
CA ILE A 127 9.74 1.72 4.03
C ILE A 127 9.97 1.77 2.53
N ILE A 128 9.04 2.34 1.78
CA ILE A 128 9.15 2.39 0.32
C ILE A 128 10.33 3.26 -0.12
N ASN A 129 10.64 4.32 0.61
CA ASN A 129 11.64 5.31 0.21
C ASN A 129 12.98 5.22 0.97
N ASN A 130 13.14 4.25 1.85
CA ASN A 130 14.37 4.03 2.61
C ASN A 130 14.80 2.57 2.49
N GLU A 131 15.83 2.30 1.70
CA GLU A 131 16.31 0.94 1.45
C GLU A 131 16.93 0.25 2.66
N HIS A 132 17.15 0.95 3.76
CA HIS A 132 17.71 0.38 4.99
C HIS A 132 16.65 -0.21 5.92
N VAL A 133 15.38 -0.05 5.60
CA VAL A 133 14.27 -0.64 6.37
C VAL A 133 13.33 -1.38 5.42
N SER A 134 12.69 -2.44 5.94
CA SER A 134 11.84 -3.31 5.12
C SER A 134 10.57 -3.78 5.82
N GLU A 135 10.40 -3.46 7.10
CA GLU A 135 9.22 -3.90 7.83
C GLU A 135 8.76 -2.83 8.81
N CYS A 136 7.44 -2.67 8.90
CA CYS A 136 6.80 -2.04 10.04
C CYS A 136 5.84 -3.03 10.68
N PHE A 137 6.10 -3.41 11.92
CA PHE A 137 5.16 -4.18 12.71
C PHE A 137 4.36 -3.24 13.61
N PHE A 138 3.03 -3.29 13.50
CA PHE A 138 2.12 -2.49 14.31
C PHE A 138 1.51 -3.36 15.41
N GLU A 139 1.75 -2.99 16.65
CA GLU A 139 1.19 -3.68 17.82
C GLU A 139 -0.08 -2.95 18.26
N ILE A 140 -1.23 -3.59 18.05
CA ILE A 140 -2.55 -2.96 18.32
C ILE A 140 -2.70 -2.60 19.81
N SER A 141 -2.28 -3.48 20.72
CA SER A 141 -2.48 -3.29 22.16
C SER A 141 -1.79 -2.04 22.71
N THR A 142 -0.65 -1.66 22.16
CA THR A 142 0.15 -0.49 22.58
C THR A 142 0.07 0.67 21.60
N MET A 143 -0.53 0.45 20.43
CA MET A 143 -0.54 1.41 19.31
C MET A 143 0.86 1.81 18.85
N LYS A 144 1.81 0.90 18.97
CA LYS A 144 3.23 1.15 18.65
C LYS A 144 3.59 0.56 17.30
N GLU A 145 4.24 1.36 16.46
CA GLU A 145 4.89 0.92 15.23
C GLU A 145 6.38 0.72 15.45
N THR A 146 6.91 -0.40 14.99
CA THR A 146 8.36 -0.69 15.01
C THR A 146 8.83 -0.89 13.59
N ILE A 147 9.73 -0.03 13.14
CA ILE A 147 10.28 -0.04 11.78
C ILE A 147 11.70 -0.60 11.82
N ARG A 148 11.98 -1.58 10.96
CA ARG A 148 13.31 -2.22 10.87
C ARG A 148 13.73 -2.44 9.43
#